data_fe895058632a73ae331606f3790fc6ff
#
_entry.id   fe895058632a73ae331606f3790fc6ff
#
_cell.length_a   1.000
_cell.length_b   1.000
_cell.length_c   1.000
_cell.angle_alpha   90.00
_cell.angle_beta   90.00
_cell.angle_gamma   90.00
#
_symmetry.space_group_name_H-M   'P 1'
#
loop_
_entity.id
_entity.type
_entity.pdbx_description
1 polymer ?
#
loop_
_entity_poly.entity_id
_entity_poly.type
_entity_poly.pdbx_seq_one_letter_code
_entity_poly.pdbx_strand_id
1 'polypeptide(L)'
;EVCFVLDTTGSMSGLIEGAKQKIWSIANEMVSAKPAPELRLGLIGYRDRGDDYIVKSFDLTNDIDAVYANLRSFAAGGGGDTPESVNEAMNEAVTKMSWSTDRSVLKIIFLVGDAPPHMDYANAPKYPDICQAAVKKDLIINTVQCGTMGETTPVWKEIAKLSEGSYAAIAQEGGMVAISTPMDTELAELNRKIGTTLVAYGSLGMRREVAAKQVASEAAPATVVADRLSFNTKSGKAVQGEGELLDTLASGKL
;
A
#
# COMPACT_ATOMS: atom_id res chain seq x y z
N GLU A 1 -0.24 -8.42 8.35
CA GLU A 1 0.62 -7.95 7.27
C GLU A 1 -0.20 -7.87 5.99
N VAL A 2 -0.09 -6.75 5.26
CA VAL A 2 -0.85 -6.52 4.03
C VAL A 2 0.07 -5.97 2.94
N CYS A 3 0.06 -6.56 1.76
CA CYS A 3 0.76 -6.05 0.58
C CYS A 3 -0.25 -5.65 -0.49
N PHE A 4 -0.17 -4.43 -0.98
CA PHE A 4 -0.93 -3.97 -2.14
C PHE A 4 -0.06 -4.14 -3.39
N VAL A 5 -0.56 -4.93 -4.34
CA VAL A 5 0.05 -5.15 -5.66
C VAL A 5 -0.81 -4.40 -6.67
N LEU A 6 -0.32 -3.24 -7.09
CA LEU A 6 -1.08 -2.25 -7.84
C LEU A 6 -0.61 -2.21 -9.30
N ASP A 7 -1.54 -2.35 -10.20
CA ASP A 7 -1.34 -1.95 -11.59
C ASP A 7 -1.07 -0.44 -11.64
N THR A 8 0.01 -0.07 -12.31
CA THR A 8 0.43 1.32 -12.48
C THR A 8 0.53 1.71 -13.96
N THR A 9 -0.15 0.98 -14.83
CA THR A 9 -0.30 1.33 -16.25
C THR A 9 -1.18 2.57 -16.43
N GLY A 10 -1.22 3.11 -17.64
CA GLY A 10 -1.90 4.38 -17.93
C GLY A 10 -3.38 4.40 -17.58
N SER A 11 -4.09 3.28 -17.75
CA SER A 11 -5.51 3.11 -17.43
C SER A 11 -5.85 3.29 -15.95
N MET A 12 -4.87 3.11 -15.06
CA MET A 12 -5.04 3.10 -13.62
C MET A 12 -4.84 4.46 -12.92
N SER A 13 -4.72 5.56 -13.68
CA SER A 13 -4.42 6.89 -13.13
C SER A 13 -5.40 7.34 -12.03
N GLY A 14 -6.68 7.17 -12.23
CA GLY A 14 -7.72 7.53 -11.26
C GLY A 14 -7.62 6.74 -9.96
N LEU A 15 -7.37 5.43 -10.05
CA LEU A 15 -7.21 4.56 -8.90
C LEU A 15 -5.96 4.97 -8.08
N ILE A 16 -4.82 5.20 -8.75
CA ILE A 16 -3.57 5.57 -8.06
C ILE A 16 -3.74 6.88 -7.30
N GLU A 17 -4.36 7.88 -7.91
CA GLU A 17 -4.63 9.16 -7.24
C GLU A 17 -5.63 9.00 -6.08
N GLY A 18 -6.65 8.18 -6.24
CA GLY A 18 -7.58 7.81 -5.16
C GLY A 18 -6.87 7.09 -4.01
N ALA A 19 -5.98 6.15 -4.30
CA ALA A 19 -5.20 5.44 -3.29
C ALA A 19 -4.30 6.40 -2.48
N LYS A 20 -3.64 7.36 -3.14
CA LYS A 20 -2.83 8.40 -2.47
C LYS A 20 -3.65 9.24 -1.49
N GLN A 21 -4.93 9.48 -1.80
CA GLN A 21 -5.83 10.24 -0.92
C GLN A 21 -6.37 9.40 0.23
N LYS A 22 -6.45 8.08 0.10
CA LYS A 22 -7.18 7.19 1.02
C LYS A 22 -6.31 6.24 1.83
N ILE A 23 -5.02 6.16 1.58
CA ILE A 23 -4.15 5.17 2.28
C ILE A 23 -4.19 5.35 3.80
N TRP A 24 -4.22 6.59 4.29
CA TRP A 24 -4.33 6.88 5.72
C TRP A 24 -5.70 6.49 6.30
N SER A 25 -6.78 6.74 5.55
CA SER A 25 -8.12 6.31 5.94
C SER A 25 -8.20 4.78 6.03
N ILE A 26 -7.66 4.07 5.03
CA ILE A 26 -7.59 2.60 5.01
C ILE A 26 -6.79 2.07 6.20
N ALA A 27 -5.61 2.64 6.46
CA ALA A 27 -4.80 2.29 7.63
C ALA A 27 -5.54 2.56 8.95
N ASN A 28 -6.27 3.68 9.04
CA ASN A 28 -7.12 4.01 10.19
C ASN A 28 -8.20 2.97 10.46
N GLU A 29 -8.85 2.48 9.42
CA GLU A 29 -9.88 1.43 9.54
C GLU A 29 -9.25 0.12 10.03
N MET A 30 -8.11 -0.27 9.46
CA MET A 30 -7.40 -1.49 9.86
C MET A 30 -7.03 -1.48 11.36
N VAL A 31 -6.44 -0.39 11.87
CA VAL A 31 -6.04 -0.30 13.29
C VAL A 31 -7.21 -0.05 14.24
N SER A 32 -8.40 0.23 13.72
CA SER A 32 -9.62 0.39 14.53
C SER A 32 -10.28 -0.95 14.88
N ALA A 33 -9.82 -2.07 14.32
CA ALA A 33 -10.27 -3.41 14.69
C ALA A 33 -9.97 -3.69 16.17
N LYS A 34 -10.77 -4.58 16.77
CA LYS A 34 -10.59 -4.97 18.18
C LYS A 34 -10.36 -6.48 18.30
N PRO A 35 -9.22 -6.93 18.87
CA PRO A 35 -8.09 -6.12 19.33
C PRO A 35 -7.42 -5.36 18.18
N ALA A 36 -6.80 -4.21 18.46
CA ALA A 36 -6.07 -3.44 17.46
C ALA A 36 -4.86 -4.26 16.95
N PRO A 37 -4.73 -4.47 15.64
CA PRO A 37 -3.62 -5.24 15.09
C PRO A 37 -2.33 -4.41 15.02
N GLU A 38 -1.18 -5.09 15.15
CA GLU A 38 0.09 -4.54 14.69
C GLU A 38 0.12 -4.62 13.16
N LEU A 39 0.16 -3.47 12.49
CA LEU A 39 0.04 -3.37 11.04
C LEU A 39 1.41 -3.19 10.39
N ARG A 40 1.71 -4.03 9.37
CA ARG A 40 2.80 -3.80 8.42
C ARG A 40 2.22 -3.77 7.02
N LEU A 41 2.54 -2.73 6.25
CA LEU A 41 2.09 -2.55 4.87
C LEU A 41 3.26 -2.60 3.90
N GLY A 42 3.08 -3.29 2.77
CA GLY A 42 3.98 -3.30 1.64
C GLY A 42 3.29 -2.80 0.37
N LEU A 43 4.06 -2.31 -0.58
CA LEU A 43 3.57 -1.84 -1.87
C LEU A 43 4.38 -2.46 -3.01
N ILE A 44 3.68 -2.90 -4.03
CA ILE A 44 4.25 -3.30 -5.31
C ILE A 44 3.47 -2.58 -6.41
N GLY A 45 4.17 -1.88 -7.28
CA GLY A 45 3.62 -1.37 -8.53
C GLY A 45 4.11 -2.23 -9.68
N TYR A 46 3.23 -2.53 -10.64
CA TYR A 46 3.63 -3.25 -11.86
C TYR A 46 3.11 -2.55 -13.11
N ARG A 47 3.78 -2.83 -14.21
CA ARG A 47 3.42 -2.45 -15.58
C ARG A 47 3.67 -3.64 -16.49
N ASP A 48 3.98 -3.38 -17.76
CA ASP A 48 4.39 -4.45 -18.66
C ASP A 48 5.85 -4.36 -19.08
N ARG A 49 6.32 -5.39 -19.80
CA ARG A 49 7.68 -5.46 -20.36
C ARG A 49 7.84 -4.41 -21.46
N GLY A 50 8.92 -3.63 -21.35
CA GLY A 50 9.17 -2.50 -22.24
C GLY A 50 8.83 -1.14 -21.65
N ASP A 51 8.08 -1.11 -20.54
CA ASP A 51 7.83 0.10 -19.75
C ASP A 51 9.05 0.50 -18.90
N ASP A 52 8.95 1.63 -18.18
CA ASP A 52 10.02 2.12 -17.29
C ASP A 52 10.44 1.09 -16.25
N TYR A 53 9.52 0.24 -15.83
CA TYR A 53 9.76 -0.91 -14.96
C TYR A 53 8.68 -1.98 -15.15
N ILE A 54 9.02 -3.23 -14.92
CA ILE A 54 8.06 -4.33 -14.87
C ILE A 54 7.45 -4.40 -13.47
N VAL A 55 8.29 -4.40 -12.44
CA VAL A 55 7.89 -4.45 -11.03
C VAL A 55 8.74 -3.46 -10.22
N LYS A 56 8.10 -2.68 -9.37
CA LYS A 56 8.73 -1.79 -8.40
C LYS A 56 8.15 -2.09 -7.01
N SER A 57 8.98 -2.64 -6.11
CA SER A 57 8.55 -3.13 -4.80
C SER A 57 9.11 -2.30 -3.65
N PHE A 58 8.29 -2.14 -2.62
CA PHE A 58 8.63 -1.57 -1.31
C PHE A 58 8.17 -2.53 -0.23
N ASP A 59 9.12 -3.03 0.55
CA ASP A 59 8.88 -4.10 1.51
C ASP A 59 7.94 -3.72 2.64
N LEU A 60 7.50 -4.72 3.40
CA LEU A 60 6.59 -4.58 4.53
C LEU A 60 7.20 -3.72 5.63
N THR A 61 6.50 -2.68 6.04
CA THR A 61 6.90 -1.78 7.12
C THR A 61 5.71 -1.37 7.98
N ASN A 62 5.95 -1.06 9.24
CA ASN A 62 4.97 -0.42 10.13
C ASN A 62 5.01 1.10 10.05
N ASP A 63 5.89 1.65 9.23
CA ASP A 63 6.02 3.09 8.98
C ASP A 63 5.08 3.53 7.86
N ILE A 64 3.88 3.95 8.21
CA ILE A 64 2.86 4.36 7.23
C ILE A 64 3.23 5.67 6.52
N ASP A 65 4.04 6.54 7.14
CA ASP A 65 4.59 7.72 6.45
C ASP A 65 5.50 7.29 5.27
N ALA A 66 6.32 6.25 5.45
CA ALA A 66 7.13 5.68 4.38
C ALA A 66 6.27 5.00 3.29
N VAL A 67 5.22 4.27 3.68
CA VAL A 67 4.26 3.69 2.73
C VAL A 67 3.59 4.79 1.88
N TYR A 68 3.16 5.88 2.51
CA TYR A 68 2.57 7.02 1.80
C TYR A 68 3.56 7.69 0.84
N ALA A 69 4.81 7.90 1.27
CA ALA A 69 5.86 8.46 0.41
C ALA A 69 6.14 7.57 -0.81
N ASN A 70 6.20 6.25 -0.61
CA ASN A 70 6.38 5.27 -1.67
C ASN A 70 5.19 5.26 -2.64
N LEU A 71 3.96 5.28 -2.14
CA LEU A 71 2.75 5.35 -2.96
C LEU A 71 2.71 6.63 -3.81
N ARG A 72 3.14 7.76 -3.25
CA ARG A 72 3.27 9.02 -3.99
C ARG A 72 4.29 8.95 -5.14
N SER A 73 5.27 8.05 -5.05
CA SER A 73 6.24 7.84 -6.13
C SER A 73 5.69 7.06 -7.32
N PHE A 74 4.51 6.44 -7.19
CA PHE A 74 3.83 5.82 -8.32
C PHE A 74 3.13 6.88 -9.16
N ALA A 75 3.29 6.77 -10.46
CA ALA A 75 2.57 7.53 -11.47
C ALA A 75 2.03 6.54 -12.49
N ALA A 76 0.83 6.76 -12.98
CA ALA A 76 0.29 5.96 -14.07
C ALA A 76 1.07 6.24 -15.35
N GLY A 77 1.41 5.18 -16.09
CA GLY A 77 2.12 5.32 -17.37
C GLY A 77 2.48 3.97 -17.95
N GLY A 78 2.81 3.92 -19.23
CA GLY A 78 3.02 2.65 -19.94
C GLY A 78 1.70 1.92 -20.22
N GLY A 79 1.80 0.60 -20.43
CA GLY A 79 0.66 -0.21 -20.84
C GLY A 79 0.33 0.01 -22.32
N GLY A 80 1.17 -0.52 -23.23
CA GLY A 80 0.96 -0.38 -24.68
C GLY A 80 -0.05 -1.35 -25.24
N ASP A 81 -0.28 -2.44 -24.58
CA ASP A 81 -1.19 -3.52 -24.94
C ASP A 81 -1.86 -4.16 -23.71
N THR A 82 -2.55 -5.22 -23.93
CA THR A 82 -3.20 -6.05 -22.92
C THR A 82 -2.89 -7.49 -23.32
N PRO A 83 -2.39 -8.29 -22.43
CA PRO A 83 -2.29 -8.32 -20.96
C PRO A 83 -1.13 -7.53 -20.33
N GLU A 84 -0.96 -7.64 -18.98
CA GLU A 84 0.06 -6.96 -18.18
C GLU A 84 0.93 -7.95 -17.38
N SER A 85 2.05 -7.49 -16.81
CA SER A 85 3.00 -8.33 -16.04
C SER A 85 2.53 -8.66 -14.61
N VAL A 86 1.27 -9.06 -14.45
CA VAL A 86 0.64 -9.46 -13.20
C VAL A 86 1.38 -10.64 -12.53
N ASN A 87 1.80 -11.61 -13.34
CA ASN A 87 2.49 -12.80 -12.85
C ASN A 87 3.81 -12.47 -12.14
N GLU A 88 4.60 -11.55 -12.72
CA GLU A 88 5.86 -11.09 -12.16
C GLU A 88 5.62 -10.37 -10.83
N ALA A 89 4.61 -9.51 -10.76
CA ALA A 89 4.27 -8.78 -9.56
C ALA A 89 3.77 -9.69 -8.43
N MET A 90 2.90 -10.65 -8.74
CA MET A 90 2.45 -11.66 -7.78
C MET A 90 3.62 -12.51 -7.27
N ASN A 91 4.52 -12.93 -8.16
CA ASN A 91 5.70 -13.69 -7.77
C ASN A 91 6.62 -12.89 -6.84
N GLU A 92 6.84 -11.60 -7.13
CA GLU A 92 7.56 -10.68 -6.25
C GLU A 92 6.93 -10.61 -4.86
N ALA A 93 5.61 -10.40 -4.79
CA ALA A 93 4.86 -10.33 -3.55
C ALA A 93 4.97 -11.60 -2.71
N VAL A 94 4.86 -12.78 -3.33
CA VAL A 94 4.88 -14.08 -2.63
C VAL A 94 6.28 -14.49 -2.22
N THR A 95 7.31 -14.15 -3.02
CA THR A 95 8.65 -14.74 -2.84
C THR A 95 9.67 -13.81 -2.19
N LYS A 96 9.54 -12.49 -2.36
CA LYS A 96 10.59 -11.54 -1.98
C LYS A 96 10.22 -10.59 -0.84
N MET A 97 8.92 -10.40 -0.56
CA MET A 97 8.51 -9.59 0.59
C MET A 97 8.87 -10.28 1.92
N SER A 98 9.21 -9.48 2.93
CA SER A 98 9.65 -9.95 4.26
C SER A 98 8.47 -10.37 5.14
N TRP A 99 7.64 -11.30 4.65
CA TRP A 99 6.52 -11.86 5.42
C TRP A 99 6.99 -12.54 6.70
N SER A 100 6.19 -12.40 7.76
CA SER A 100 6.41 -13.14 9.00
C SER A 100 6.32 -14.65 8.75
N THR A 101 7.20 -15.41 9.40
CA THR A 101 7.13 -16.87 9.44
C THR A 101 6.16 -17.37 10.51
N ASP A 102 5.67 -16.49 11.38
CA ASP A 102 4.67 -16.82 12.38
C ASP A 102 3.32 -17.07 11.72
N ARG A 103 2.75 -18.25 11.94
CA ARG A 103 1.46 -18.67 11.39
C ARG A 103 0.27 -17.98 12.05
N SER A 104 0.44 -17.37 13.22
CA SER A 104 -0.59 -16.55 13.88
C SER A 104 -0.76 -15.17 13.23
N VAL A 105 0.18 -14.74 12.41
CA VAL A 105 0.12 -13.48 11.67
C VAL A 105 -0.76 -13.65 10.43
N LEU A 106 -1.81 -12.85 10.33
CA LEU A 106 -2.63 -12.77 9.10
C LEU A 106 -1.83 -12.07 7.99
N LYS A 107 -1.72 -12.74 6.84
CA LYS A 107 -0.95 -12.27 5.68
C LYS A 107 -1.85 -12.17 4.46
N ILE A 108 -2.04 -10.96 3.95
CA ILE A 108 -2.97 -10.68 2.85
C ILE A 108 -2.25 -9.92 1.72
N ILE A 109 -2.47 -10.36 0.51
CA ILE A 109 -2.13 -9.63 -0.71
C ILE A 109 -3.43 -9.13 -1.34
N PHE A 110 -3.49 -7.84 -1.68
CA PHE A 110 -4.51 -7.26 -2.54
C PHE A 110 -3.91 -7.02 -3.92
N LEU A 111 -4.29 -7.83 -4.89
CA LEU A 111 -3.97 -7.65 -6.30
C LEU A 111 -5.02 -6.74 -6.93
N VAL A 112 -4.61 -5.56 -7.38
CA VAL A 112 -5.51 -4.50 -7.89
C VAL A 112 -5.08 -4.11 -9.31
N GLY A 113 -5.98 -4.20 -10.27
CA GLY A 113 -5.71 -3.83 -11.67
C GLY A 113 -6.91 -4.11 -12.58
N ASP A 114 -6.76 -3.85 -13.87
CA ASP A 114 -7.84 -3.96 -14.85
C ASP A 114 -7.60 -5.01 -15.94
N ALA A 115 -6.34 -5.44 -16.16
CA ALA A 115 -5.93 -6.32 -17.23
C ALA A 115 -5.53 -7.74 -16.76
N PRO A 116 -5.67 -8.79 -17.59
CA PRO A 116 -5.25 -10.13 -17.24
C PRO A 116 -3.71 -10.29 -17.29
N PRO A 117 -3.13 -11.34 -16.68
CA PRO A 117 -1.70 -11.63 -16.75
C PRO A 117 -1.27 -12.12 -18.13
N HIS A 118 -0.05 -11.79 -18.53
CA HIS A 118 0.62 -12.44 -19.65
C HIS A 118 0.85 -13.93 -19.37
N MET A 119 0.21 -14.79 -20.14
CA MET A 119 0.41 -16.24 -20.08
C MET A 119 1.38 -16.76 -21.15
N ASP A 120 1.73 -15.95 -22.13
CA ASP A 120 2.63 -16.20 -23.25
C ASP A 120 4.11 -16.00 -22.92
N TYR A 121 4.46 -15.23 -21.90
CA TYR A 121 5.84 -15.01 -21.49
C TYR A 121 6.48 -16.29 -20.95
N ALA A 122 7.29 -16.96 -21.79
CA ALA A 122 7.85 -18.28 -21.51
C ALA A 122 8.69 -18.37 -20.22
N ASN A 123 9.38 -17.27 -19.89
CA ASN A 123 10.29 -17.20 -18.73
C ASN A 123 9.67 -16.57 -17.50
N ALA A 124 8.36 -16.26 -17.51
CA ALA A 124 7.65 -15.76 -16.35
C ALA A 124 6.98 -16.91 -15.58
N PRO A 125 7.01 -16.89 -14.24
CA PRO A 125 6.18 -17.81 -13.46
C PRO A 125 4.70 -17.59 -13.81
N LYS A 126 3.87 -18.61 -13.62
CA LYS A 126 2.44 -18.51 -13.94
C LYS A 126 1.62 -18.44 -12.66
N TYR A 127 0.53 -17.68 -12.69
CA TYR A 127 -0.29 -17.45 -11.51
C TYR A 127 -0.77 -18.73 -10.79
N PRO A 128 -1.06 -19.87 -11.47
CA PRO A 128 -1.47 -21.07 -10.73
C PRO A 128 -0.38 -21.60 -9.79
N ASP A 129 0.88 -21.60 -10.23
CA ASP A 129 2.02 -22.01 -9.40
C ASP A 129 2.30 -20.99 -8.28
N ILE A 130 2.14 -19.69 -8.58
CA ILE A 130 2.32 -18.61 -7.60
C ILE A 130 1.27 -18.71 -6.51
N CYS A 131 -0.01 -18.97 -6.86
CA CYS A 131 -1.09 -19.17 -5.90
C CYS A 131 -0.82 -20.37 -4.98
N GLN A 132 -0.32 -21.49 -5.54
CA GLN A 132 0.08 -22.64 -4.73
C GLN A 132 1.23 -22.30 -3.76
N ALA A 133 2.20 -21.50 -4.23
CA ALA A 133 3.30 -21.03 -3.38
C ALA A 133 2.80 -20.07 -2.28
N ALA A 134 1.82 -19.23 -2.57
CA ALA A 134 1.18 -18.33 -1.60
C ALA A 134 0.50 -19.12 -0.48
N VAL A 135 -0.36 -20.10 -0.83
CA VAL A 135 -1.06 -20.95 0.15
C VAL A 135 -0.07 -21.71 1.04
N LYS A 136 1.04 -22.23 0.51
CA LYS A 136 2.07 -22.90 1.31
C LYS A 136 2.74 -21.98 2.35
N LYS A 137 2.65 -20.67 2.17
CA LYS A 137 3.16 -19.64 3.09
C LYS A 137 2.07 -19.00 3.95
N ASP A 138 0.86 -19.55 3.94
CA ASP A 138 -0.32 -18.99 4.60
C ASP A 138 -0.65 -17.55 4.11
N LEU A 139 -0.40 -17.25 2.82
CA LEU A 139 -0.71 -15.98 2.17
C LEU A 139 -2.05 -16.08 1.44
N ILE A 140 -2.96 -15.16 1.72
CA ILE A 140 -4.24 -15.03 1.04
C ILE A 140 -4.13 -13.95 -0.05
N ILE A 141 -4.56 -14.24 -1.29
CA ILE A 141 -4.58 -13.23 -2.35
C ILE A 141 -6.03 -12.87 -2.68
N ASN A 142 -6.43 -11.66 -2.29
CA ASN A 142 -7.68 -11.06 -2.75
C ASN A 142 -7.43 -10.31 -4.05
N THR A 143 -8.35 -10.42 -4.99
CA THR A 143 -8.27 -9.73 -6.27
C THR A 143 -9.34 -8.65 -6.38
N VAL A 144 -8.94 -7.46 -6.77
CA VAL A 144 -9.82 -6.29 -6.96
C VAL A 144 -9.70 -5.85 -8.42
N GLN A 145 -10.67 -6.23 -9.23
CA GLN A 145 -10.72 -5.82 -10.63
C GLN A 145 -11.25 -4.39 -10.74
N CYS A 146 -10.51 -3.52 -11.41
CA CYS A 146 -10.94 -2.19 -11.79
C CYS A 146 -11.60 -2.23 -13.17
N GLY A 147 -12.78 -1.62 -13.31
CA GLY A 147 -13.52 -1.64 -14.56
C GLY A 147 -14.17 -2.99 -14.88
N THR A 148 -14.46 -3.21 -16.15
CA THR A 148 -15.37 -4.29 -16.61
C THR A 148 -14.78 -5.16 -17.72
N MET A 149 -13.45 -5.22 -17.86
CA MET A 149 -12.81 -6.03 -18.91
C MET A 149 -13.17 -7.52 -18.74
N GLY A 150 -13.85 -8.08 -19.73
CA GLY A 150 -14.40 -9.44 -19.65
C GLY A 150 -13.34 -10.55 -19.58
N GLU A 151 -12.19 -10.33 -20.20
CA GLU A 151 -11.07 -11.29 -20.21
C GLU A 151 -10.37 -11.37 -18.83
N THR A 152 -10.36 -10.29 -18.07
CA THR A 152 -9.77 -10.20 -16.73
C THR A 152 -10.60 -10.95 -15.69
N THR A 153 -11.91 -10.85 -15.75
CA THR A 153 -12.83 -11.36 -14.73
C THR A 153 -12.63 -12.85 -14.40
N PRO A 154 -12.59 -13.78 -15.37
CA PRO A 154 -12.43 -15.21 -15.06
C PRO A 154 -11.08 -15.52 -14.42
N VAL A 155 -10.00 -14.89 -14.89
CA VAL A 155 -8.64 -15.11 -14.38
C VAL A 155 -8.52 -14.58 -12.95
N TRP A 156 -9.04 -13.40 -12.66
CA TRP A 156 -8.96 -12.81 -11.33
C TRP A 156 -9.80 -13.58 -10.31
N LYS A 157 -10.95 -14.09 -10.70
CA LYS A 157 -11.73 -15.03 -9.88
C LYS A 157 -10.99 -16.33 -9.62
N GLU A 158 -10.25 -16.85 -10.61
CA GLU A 158 -9.46 -18.05 -10.46
C GLU A 158 -8.26 -17.82 -9.52
N ILE A 159 -7.52 -16.71 -9.67
CA ILE A 159 -6.43 -16.35 -8.75
C ILE A 159 -6.94 -16.28 -7.31
N ALA A 160 -8.02 -15.56 -7.05
CA ALA A 160 -8.62 -15.47 -5.72
C ALA A 160 -8.99 -16.85 -5.17
N LYS A 161 -9.67 -17.68 -5.97
CA LYS A 161 -10.05 -19.04 -5.57
C LYS A 161 -8.86 -19.93 -5.26
N LEU A 162 -7.81 -19.92 -6.08
CA LEU A 162 -6.62 -20.75 -5.91
C LEU A 162 -5.77 -20.36 -4.71
N SER A 163 -5.90 -19.12 -4.24
CA SER A 163 -5.15 -18.56 -3.10
C SER A 163 -6.01 -18.27 -1.87
N GLU A 164 -7.17 -18.94 -1.75
CA GLU A 164 -8.08 -18.87 -0.60
C GLU A 164 -8.62 -17.45 -0.32
N GLY A 165 -8.58 -16.57 -1.32
CA GLY A 165 -9.02 -15.20 -1.22
C GLY A 165 -10.40 -14.95 -1.83
N SER A 166 -10.74 -13.68 -1.95
CA SER A 166 -12.00 -13.17 -2.48
C SER A 166 -11.78 -12.29 -3.69
N TYR A 167 -12.71 -12.31 -4.62
CA TYR A 167 -12.77 -11.41 -5.78
C TYR A 167 -13.76 -10.27 -5.54
N ALA A 168 -13.36 -9.06 -5.89
CA ALA A 168 -14.23 -7.89 -5.96
C ALA A 168 -14.05 -7.16 -7.28
N ALA A 169 -15.09 -6.48 -7.75
CA ALA A 169 -15.02 -5.56 -8.90
C ALA A 169 -15.42 -4.16 -8.43
N ILE A 170 -14.68 -3.17 -8.87
CA ILE A 170 -14.90 -1.75 -8.57
C ILE A 170 -14.89 -0.92 -9.88
N ALA A 171 -15.31 0.33 -9.80
CA ALA A 171 -15.17 1.25 -10.93
C ALA A 171 -13.70 1.43 -11.34
N GLN A 172 -13.42 1.77 -12.60
CA GLN A 172 -12.07 1.93 -13.14
C GLN A 172 -11.22 2.91 -12.33
N GLU A 173 -11.81 4.00 -11.89
CA GLU A 173 -11.19 5.03 -11.06
C GLU A 173 -11.17 4.66 -9.55
N GLY A 174 -11.57 3.45 -9.18
CA GLY A 174 -11.60 2.97 -7.80
C GLY A 174 -12.79 3.46 -6.97
N GLY A 175 -13.60 4.37 -7.47
CA GLY A 175 -14.76 4.94 -6.75
C GLY A 175 -14.40 5.66 -5.44
N MET A 176 -13.12 5.96 -5.22
CA MET A 176 -12.62 6.58 -4.01
C MET A 176 -12.77 8.09 -4.09
N VAL A 177 -13.75 8.65 -3.39
CA VAL A 177 -13.94 10.09 -3.27
C VAL A 177 -13.42 10.55 -1.92
N ALA A 178 -12.48 11.51 -1.93
CA ALA A 178 -12.09 12.21 -0.72
C ALA A 178 -13.22 13.19 -0.34
N ILE A 179 -13.87 12.95 0.79
CA ILE A 179 -14.91 13.85 1.30
C ILE A 179 -14.21 14.89 2.15
N SER A 180 -14.18 16.13 1.67
CA SER A 180 -13.66 17.27 2.45
C SER A 180 -14.67 17.69 3.51
N THR A 181 -14.17 17.92 4.71
CA THR A 181 -14.97 18.41 5.84
C THR A 181 -14.47 19.78 6.29
N PRO A 182 -15.31 20.60 6.94
CA PRO A 182 -14.86 21.89 7.49
C PRO A 182 -13.75 21.74 8.54
N MET A 183 -13.62 20.59 9.17
CA MET A 183 -12.61 20.30 10.20
C MET A 183 -11.22 19.99 9.64
N ASP A 184 -11.09 19.62 8.37
CA ASP A 184 -9.82 19.18 7.79
C ASP A 184 -8.75 20.27 7.87
N THR A 185 -9.12 21.52 7.68
CA THR A 185 -8.19 22.66 7.78
C THR A 185 -7.68 22.84 9.22
N GLU A 186 -8.55 22.71 10.21
CA GLU A 186 -8.18 22.80 11.62
C GLU A 186 -7.29 21.63 12.04
N LEU A 187 -7.62 20.42 11.61
CA LEU A 187 -6.81 19.23 11.85
C LEU A 187 -5.43 19.33 11.17
N ALA A 188 -5.35 19.86 9.97
CA ALA A 188 -4.09 20.11 9.31
C ALA A 188 -3.22 21.13 10.08
N GLU A 189 -3.82 22.20 10.61
CA GLU A 189 -3.12 23.17 11.45
C GLU A 189 -2.65 22.54 12.77
N LEU A 190 -3.45 21.67 13.40
CA LEU A 190 -3.04 20.92 14.58
C LEU A 190 -1.87 19.98 14.29
N ASN A 191 -1.91 19.25 13.16
CA ASN A 191 -0.79 18.41 12.73
C ASN A 191 0.50 19.25 12.55
N ARG A 192 0.39 20.42 11.95
CA ARG A 192 1.53 21.34 11.81
C ARG A 192 2.08 21.78 13.17
N LYS A 193 1.22 22.13 14.13
CA LYS A 193 1.62 22.49 15.50
C LYS A 193 2.32 21.33 16.22
N ILE A 194 1.80 20.11 16.12
CA ILE A 194 2.45 18.91 16.62
C ILE A 194 3.83 18.73 15.97
N GLY A 195 3.92 18.94 14.66
CA GLY A 195 5.20 18.90 13.92
C GLY A 195 6.27 19.82 14.51
N THR A 196 5.90 20.98 15.07
CA THR A 196 6.86 21.90 15.73
C THR A 196 7.39 21.38 17.07
N THR A 197 6.77 20.37 17.65
CA THR A 197 7.20 19.76 18.93
C THR A 197 8.09 18.52 18.72
N LEU A 198 8.28 18.06 17.49
CA LEU A 198 9.10 16.89 17.19
C LEU A 198 10.56 17.13 17.55
N VAL A 199 11.15 16.18 18.26
CA VAL A 199 12.58 16.16 18.60
C VAL A 199 13.26 15.05 17.84
N ALA A 200 13.78 15.37 16.65
CA ALA A 200 14.48 14.41 15.81
C ALA A 200 15.73 13.85 16.52
N TYR A 201 15.80 12.54 16.69
CA TYR A 201 16.79 11.83 17.48
C TYR A 201 17.49 10.72 16.66
N GLY A 202 18.66 10.29 17.13
CA GLY A 202 19.41 9.19 16.54
C GLY A 202 20.39 9.63 15.46
N SER A 203 20.67 8.76 14.49
CA SER A 203 21.62 9.02 13.39
C SER A 203 21.20 10.20 12.53
N LEU A 204 22.15 10.76 11.78
CA LEU A 204 21.85 11.83 10.83
C LEU A 204 20.78 11.40 9.79
N GLY A 205 20.80 10.12 9.38
CA GLY A 205 19.80 9.55 8.47
C GLY A 205 18.40 9.59 9.08
N MET A 206 18.22 9.09 10.29
CA MET A 206 16.94 9.09 11.02
C MET A 206 16.39 10.50 11.20
N ARG A 207 17.24 11.45 11.61
CA ARG A 207 16.83 12.85 11.78
C ARG A 207 16.38 13.49 10.46
N ARG A 208 17.06 13.18 9.35
CA ARG A 208 16.65 13.65 8.02
C ARG A 208 15.33 13.03 7.58
N GLU A 209 15.10 11.79 7.91
CA GLU A 209 13.87 11.08 7.60
C GLU A 209 12.67 11.69 8.35
N VAL A 210 12.78 11.94 9.66
CA VAL A 210 11.75 12.65 10.43
C VAL A 210 11.43 14.02 9.82
N ALA A 211 12.46 14.80 9.46
CA ALA A 211 12.26 16.09 8.81
C ALA A 211 11.58 15.96 7.44
N ALA A 212 11.94 14.97 6.64
CA ALA A 212 11.32 14.72 5.33
C ALA A 212 9.84 14.34 5.47
N LYS A 213 9.47 13.50 6.46
CA LYS A 213 8.08 13.14 6.77
C LYS A 213 7.26 14.36 7.16
N GLN A 214 7.82 15.26 7.97
CA GLN A 214 7.15 16.52 8.34
C GLN A 214 6.88 17.39 7.11
N VAL A 215 7.89 17.62 6.28
CA VAL A 215 7.74 18.41 5.04
C VAL A 215 6.70 17.77 4.11
N ALA A 216 6.73 16.44 3.95
CA ALA A 216 5.77 15.71 3.11
C ALA A 216 4.33 15.83 3.65
N SER A 217 4.17 15.81 4.97
CA SER A 217 2.87 16.00 5.64
C SER A 217 2.35 17.42 5.42
N GLU A 218 3.18 18.45 5.56
CA GLU A 218 2.77 19.86 5.38
C GLU A 218 2.38 20.15 3.90
N ALA A 219 2.96 19.44 2.95
CA ALA A 219 2.67 19.57 1.52
C ALA A 219 1.44 18.74 1.05
N ALA A 220 0.88 17.89 1.91
CA ALA A 220 -0.26 17.04 1.55
C ALA A 220 -1.60 17.81 1.62
N PRO A 221 -2.64 17.36 0.88
CA PRO A 221 -4.00 17.92 1.01
C PRO A 221 -4.52 17.82 2.45
N ALA A 222 -5.31 18.80 2.89
CA ALA A 222 -5.80 18.87 4.26
C ALA A 222 -6.58 17.61 4.71
N THR A 223 -7.35 17.00 3.82
CA THR A 223 -8.04 15.71 4.07
C THR A 223 -7.08 14.59 4.40
N VAL A 224 -5.98 14.48 3.66
CA VAL A 224 -4.92 13.47 3.87
C VAL A 224 -4.21 13.72 5.20
N VAL A 225 -3.93 14.99 5.52
CA VAL A 225 -3.29 15.37 6.78
C VAL A 225 -4.18 15.05 7.98
N ALA A 226 -5.50 15.29 7.85
CA ALA A 226 -6.48 14.96 8.89
C ALA A 226 -6.52 13.45 9.17
N ASP A 227 -6.55 12.62 8.12
CA ASP A 227 -6.50 11.16 8.25
C ASP A 227 -5.18 10.67 8.87
N ARG A 228 -4.04 11.27 8.46
CA ARG A 228 -2.73 11.02 9.07
C ARG A 228 -2.70 11.36 10.56
N LEU A 229 -3.20 12.52 10.92
CA LEU A 229 -3.28 12.94 12.32
C LEU A 229 -4.13 11.97 13.15
N SER A 230 -5.28 11.54 12.61
CA SER A 230 -6.13 10.53 13.24
C SER A 230 -5.39 9.21 13.48
N PHE A 231 -4.64 8.72 12.48
CA PHE A 231 -3.82 7.51 12.59
C PHE A 231 -2.73 7.67 13.65
N ASN A 232 -1.98 8.76 13.61
CA ASN A 232 -0.92 9.06 14.56
C ASN A 232 -1.44 9.12 16.00
N THR A 233 -2.60 9.74 16.20
CA THR A 233 -3.26 9.81 17.52
C THR A 233 -3.63 8.42 18.04
N LYS A 234 -4.17 7.54 17.19
CA LYS A 234 -4.51 6.16 17.56
C LYS A 234 -3.28 5.30 17.85
N SER A 235 -2.22 5.50 17.11
CA SER A 235 -0.94 4.77 17.31
C SER A 235 -0.10 5.33 18.47
N GLY A 236 -0.51 6.46 19.08
CA GLY A 236 0.24 7.11 20.16
C GLY A 236 1.58 7.68 19.72
N LYS A 237 1.74 8.04 18.43
CA LYS A 237 2.97 8.58 17.87
C LYS A 237 2.72 9.94 17.23
N ALA A 238 3.73 10.80 17.28
CA ALA A 238 3.69 12.09 16.58
C ALA A 238 4.13 11.96 15.10
N VAL A 239 5.01 10.99 14.82
CA VAL A 239 5.46 10.61 13.47
C VAL A 239 5.65 9.09 13.41
N GLN A 240 5.38 8.48 12.26
CA GLN A 240 5.55 7.04 12.11
C GLN A 240 7.03 6.64 11.91
N GLY A 241 7.36 5.38 12.24
CA GLY A 241 8.73 4.87 12.17
C GLY A 241 9.54 5.18 13.42
N GLU A 242 10.84 5.42 13.23
CA GLU A 242 11.82 5.69 14.29
C GLU A 242 12.40 7.09 14.13
N GLY A 243 13.13 7.57 15.17
CA GLY A 243 13.89 8.83 15.10
C GLY A 243 13.22 10.03 15.73
N GLU A 244 12.07 9.85 16.40
CA GLU A 244 11.47 10.86 17.28
C GLU A 244 11.75 10.50 18.75
N LEU A 245 12.31 11.46 19.50
CA LEU A 245 12.84 11.21 20.86
C LEU A 245 11.74 10.86 21.86
N LEU A 246 10.64 11.61 21.85
CA LEU A 246 9.56 11.46 22.85
C LEU A 246 8.80 10.15 22.62
N ASP A 247 8.57 9.76 21.37
CA ASP A 247 7.96 8.47 21.01
C ASP A 247 8.89 7.32 21.43
N THR A 248 10.21 7.48 21.26
CA THR A 248 11.22 6.49 21.68
C THR A 248 11.26 6.31 23.19
N LEU A 249 11.21 7.42 23.95
CA LEU A 249 11.14 7.41 25.43
C LEU A 249 9.82 6.78 25.91
N ALA A 250 8.69 7.15 25.32
CA ALA A 250 7.39 6.63 25.69
C ALA A 250 7.27 5.11 25.46
N SER A 251 7.98 4.58 24.45
CA SER A 251 8.03 3.15 24.15
C SER A 251 9.03 2.35 24.97
N GLY A 252 9.79 3.00 25.87
CA GLY A 252 10.81 2.34 26.70
C GLY A 252 12.03 1.80 25.94
N LYS A 253 12.33 2.36 24.76
CA LYS A 253 13.44 1.93 23.89
C LYS A 253 14.73 2.76 24.08
N LEU A 254 14.77 3.64 25.07
CA LEU A 254 15.94 4.41 25.52
C LEU A 254 16.35 4.00 26.93
#